data_29322a52b46ee0a1beef5fa94930e2dd
#
_entry.id   29322a52b46ee0a1beef5fa94930e2dd
#
_cell.length_a   1.000
_cell.length_b   1.000
_cell.length_c   1.000
_cell.angle_alpha   90.00
_cell.angle_beta   90.00
_cell.angle_gamma   90.00
#
_symmetry.space_group_name_H-M   'P 1'
#
loop_
_entity.id
_entity.type
_entity.pdbx_description
1 polymer ?
#
loop_
_entity_poly.entity_id
_entity_poly.type
_entity_poly.pdbx_seq_one_letter_code
_entity_poly.pdbx_strand_id
1 'polypeptide(L)'
;MRQNLRRQVRHELSTGIDLTRWVGSIGLAVAVGIAYFVAALLSLALLANPEGVAVFWPAAGVSAGALIALGSRARWPVVVGTMAATIVANLSGDRNLWSAVLFALCNAGEAVLTAWLIGHYFGSDFRLNKLRNVLGLAAAAIMGAAVSGIGGAIVFKLLHSTMTPILTTWQHWFASDGLGIITVAPLLIELVSASRDRPPLSEFVEGALAVAALALVSGLAIFLRSELLATVGPVAVLFAPLLWLAARCRPVFAAAAAFIVSLSIVWTTTFGIGYFGNPGLSTAERVRAAQVSILLVTIGASVLAALFAEIWDKRRLAEAALHASETQRYLIETERLAALGGLVAGVAHEINSPVGISLTVASTLAHRCANFADQIVSGPVRRSLLAEFADGCRDAANQLVANLQRAGELVQSFKQVAADRSHADRRTFDLKHATEQIVASVRPGLPKSRDSLALEMPSDVTLDSYPGAYGQVLTNLIFNAVTHGFTGPGGHMLINARRLGMEQVEITFSDDGSGIPEEVQRHVFDPFFTTRRAQGSTGLGLYIVHNLVTQKLGGRITLVSALGKGTTICMTLPLLAPGQAEPTSTVGRF
;
A
#
# COMPACT_ATOMS: atom_id res chain seq x y z
N MET A 1 -9.51 44.36 30.82
CA MET A 1 -10.53 43.45 31.36
C MET A 1 -10.61 42.12 30.59
N ARG A 2 -10.74 42.06 29.26
CA ARG A 2 -10.82 40.79 28.48
C ARG A 2 -9.54 39.91 28.50
N GLN A 3 -8.33 40.47 28.64
CA GLN A 3 -7.09 39.70 28.73
C GLN A 3 -6.90 39.02 30.09
N ASN A 4 -7.33 39.63 31.17
CA ASN A 4 -7.27 39.03 32.50
C ASN A 4 -8.29 37.89 32.67
N LEU A 5 -9.49 37.99 32.05
CA LEU A 5 -10.48 36.91 32.05
C LEU A 5 -9.96 35.68 31.28
N ARG A 6 -9.28 35.91 30.11
CA ARG A 6 -8.68 34.81 29.34
C ARG A 6 -7.49 34.12 30.07
N ARG A 7 -6.74 34.86 30.89
CA ARG A 7 -5.69 34.28 31.73
C ARG A 7 -6.29 33.48 32.89
N GLN A 8 -7.34 33.99 33.55
CA GLN A 8 -8.03 33.26 34.64
C GLN A 8 -8.70 31.99 34.14
N VAL A 9 -9.45 32.03 33.02
CA VAL A 9 -10.07 30.84 32.42
C VAL A 9 -9.00 29.84 31.93
N ARG A 10 -7.85 30.27 31.43
CA ARG A 10 -6.75 29.37 31.04
C ARG A 10 -6.07 28.75 32.25
N HIS A 11 -6.01 29.47 33.40
CA HIS A 11 -5.46 28.96 34.65
C HIS A 11 -6.40 27.95 35.32
N GLU A 12 -7.71 28.19 35.34
CA GLU A 12 -8.72 27.25 35.83
C GLU A 12 -8.85 26.00 34.96
N LEU A 13 -8.73 26.15 33.61
CA LEU A 13 -8.69 24.99 32.70
C LEU A 13 -7.39 24.17 32.86
N SER A 14 -6.25 24.79 33.17
CA SER A 14 -5.00 24.06 33.43
C SER A 14 -5.03 23.32 34.75
N THR A 15 -5.63 23.88 35.81
CA THR A 15 -5.79 23.22 37.10
C THR A 15 -6.82 22.08 37.08
N GLY A 16 -7.90 22.23 36.31
CA GLY A 16 -8.88 21.15 36.11
C GLY A 16 -8.31 19.96 35.33
N ILE A 17 -7.46 20.22 34.34
CA ILE A 17 -6.77 19.17 33.55
C ILE A 17 -5.72 18.44 34.41
N ASP A 18 -5.02 19.15 35.30
CA ASP A 18 -4.07 18.52 36.23
C ASP A 18 -4.79 17.64 37.26
N LEU A 19 -5.91 18.08 37.82
CA LEU A 19 -6.68 17.33 38.82
C LEU A 19 -7.23 16.01 38.26
N THR A 20 -7.76 16.04 37.02
CA THR A 20 -8.25 14.82 36.33
C THR A 20 -7.13 13.84 36.03
N ARG A 21 -5.95 14.33 35.68
CA ARG A 21 -4.75 13.51 35.50
C ARG A 21 -4.26 12.87 36.77
N TRP A 22 -4.26 13.62 37.90
CA TRP A 22 -3.89 13.10 39.22
C TRP A 22 -4.90 12.05 39.72
N VAL A 23 -6.19 12.30 39.60
CA VAL A 23 -7.25 11.33 39.95
C VAL A 23 -7.11 10.06 39.09
N GLY A 24 -6.87 10.20 37.78
CA GLY A 24 -6.64 9.05 36.91
C GLY A 24 -5.38 8.25 37.30
N SER A 25 -4.28 8.93 37.69
CA SER A 25 -3.05 8.28 38.14
C SER A 25 -3.20 7.55 39.48
N ILE A 26 -3.92 8.11 40.44
CA ILE A 26 -4.23 7.46 41.71
C ILE A 26 -5.15 6.27 41.46
N GLY A 27 -6.19 6.44 40.64
CA GLY A 27 -7.09 5.34 40.26
C GLY A 27 -6.36 4.17 39.62
N LEU A 28 -5.40 4.45 38.73
CA LEU A 28 -4.55 3.43 38.11
C LEU A 28 -3.65 2.74 39.14
N ALA A 29 -3.02 3.49 40.06
CA ALA A 29 -2.15 2.92 41.08
C ALA A 29 -2.96 1.97 42.00
N VAL A 30 -4.17 2.36 42.39
CA VAL A 30 -5.08 1.52 43.21
C VAL A 30 -5.51 0.28 42.41
N ALA A 31 -5.91 0.43 41.14
CA ALA A 31 -6.36 -0.70 40.33
C ALA A 31 -5.24 -1.73 40.10
N VAL A 32 -4.04 -1.27 39.77
CA VAL A 32 -2.87 -2.15 39.60
C VAL A 32 -2.45 -2.75 40.94
N GLY A 33 -2.49 -1.98 42.01
CA GLY A 33 -2.21 -2.46 43.38
C GLY A 33 -3.16 -3.58 43.81
N ILE A 34 -4.45 -3.42 43.58
CA ILE A 34 -5.47 -4.46 43.89
C ILE A 34 -5.21 -5.70 42.99
N ALA A 35 -5.02 -5.53 41.68
CA ALA A 35 -4.79 -6.64 40.78
C ALA A 35 -3.51 -7.41 41.14
N TYR A 36 -2.43 -6.69 41.46
CA TYR A 36 -1.17 -7.28 41.92
C TYR A 36 -1.36 -8.02 43.24
N PHE A 37 -2.04 -7.42 44.22
CA PHE A 37 -2.28 -8.01 45.53
C PHE A 37 -3.12 -9.29 45.43
N VAL A 38 -4.21 -9.29 44.68
CA VAL A 38 -5.02 -10.49 44.42
C VAL A 38 -4.20 -11.59 43.75
N ALA A 39 -3.37 -11.23 42.74
CA ALA A 39 -2.49 -12.18 42.07
C ALA A 39 -1.42 -12.77 43.01
N ALA A 40 -0.87 -11.96 43.92
CA ALA A 40 0.07 -12.40 44.96
C ALA A 40 -0.59 -13.32 45.99
N LEU A 41 -1.79 -12.97 46.48
CA LEU A 41 -2.56 -13.84 47.36
C LEU A 41 -2.90 -15.19 46.70
N LEU A 42 -3.27 -15.17 45.42
CA LEU A 42 -3.52 -16.41 44.66
C LEU A 42 -2.28 -17.29 44.63
N SER A 43 -1.09 -16.71 44.40
CA SER A 43 0.18 -17.47 44.41
C SER A 43 0.49 -18.04 45.80
N LEU A 44 0.26 -17.27 46.86
CA LEU A 44 0.48 -17.72 48.23
C LEU A 44 -0.51 -18.84 48.62
N ALA A 45 -1.76 -18.78 48.17
CA ALA A 45 -2.76 -19.82 48.37
C ALA A 45 -2.46 -21.11 47.58
N LEU A 46 -1.69 -20.98 46.48
CA LEU A 46 -1.32 -22.08 45.58
C LEU A 46 0.15 -22.52 45.77
N LEU A 47 0.73 -22.36 46.95
CA LEU A 47 2.07 -22.90 47.24
C LEU A 47 2.05 -24.42 47.28
N ALA A 48 3.02 -25.03 46.63
CA ALA A 48 3.19 -26.48 46.64
C ALA A 48 3.79 -26.92 47.97
N ASN A 49 3.00 -27.69 48.76
CA ASN A 49 3.40 -28.23 50.05
C ASN A 49 4.15 -29.56 49.89
N PRO A 50 5.10 -29.95 50.82
CA PRO A 50 5.42 -29.26 52.07
C PRO A 50 6.49 -28.16 51.94
N GLU A 51 7.13 -27.99 50.76
CA GLU A 51 8.29 -27.11 50.57
C GLU A 51 7.91 -25.61 50.47
N GLY A 52 6.63 -25.27 50.33
CA GLY A 52 6.15 -23.91 50.21
C GLY A 52 6.66 -23.14 48.99
N VAL A 53 6.89 -23.86 47.89
CA VAL A 53 7.43 -23.27 46.64
C VAL A 53 6.30 -22.81 45.73
N ALA A 54 6.36 -21.58 45.29
CA ALA A 54 5.43 -21.07 44.29
C ALA A 54 5.74 -21.65 42.89
N VAL A 55 4.74 -22.24 42.25
CA VAL A 55 4.87 -22.75 40.88
C VAL A 55 5.08 -21.60 39.90
N PHE A 56 4.30 -20.52 40.05
CA PHE A 56 4.49 -19.29 39.27
C PHE A 56 3.97 -18.07 40.05
N TRP A 57 4.43 -16.85 39.68
CA TRP A 57 4.10 -15.61 40.34
C TRP A 57 3.40 -14.63 39.39
N PRO A 58 2.08 -14.73 39.15
CA PRO A 58 1.35 -13.91 38.19
C PRO A 58 1.41 -12.41 38.48
N ALA A 59 1.65 -12.00 39.72
CA ALA A 59 1.78 -10.61 40.11
C ALA A 59 2.91 -9.88 39.36
N ALA A 60 4.05 -10.54 39.08
CA ALA A 60 5.14 -10.00 38.27
C ALA A 60 4.65 -9.65 36.85
N GLY A 61 3.82 -10.51 36.27
CA GLY A 61 3.22 -10.28 34.96
C GLY A 61 2.17 -9.16 34.94
N VAL A 62 1.45 -8.95 36.06
CA VAL A 62 0.50 -7.82 36.19
C VAL A 62 1.26 -6.49 36.12
N SER A 63 2.32 -6.32 36.88
CA SER A 63 3.11 -5.08 36.90
C SER A 63 3.85 -4.83 35.59
N ALA A 64 4.58 -5.84 35.07
CA ALA A 64 5.31 -5.72 33.81
C ALA A 64 4.37 -5.52 32.61
N GLY A 65 3.28 -6.30 32.53
CA GLY A 65 2.27 -6.18 31.47
C GLY A 65 1.55 -4.83 31.46
N ALA A 66 1.19 -4.31 32.64
CA ALA A 66 0.58 -2.98 32.77
C ALA A 66 1.54 -1.87 32.30
N LEU A 67 2.84 -1.93 32.67
CA LEU A 67 3.83 -0.95 32.22
C LEU A 67 4.06 -0.99 30.72
N ILE A 68 4.12 -2.16 30.13
CA ILE A 68 4.32 -2.33 28.67
C ILE A 68 3.07 -1.83 27.92
N ALA A 69 1.88 -2.24 28.34
CA ALA A 69 0.62 -1.94 27.66
C ALA A 69 0.21 -0.46 27.74
N LEU A 70 0.45 0.20 28.89
CA LEU A 70 0.05 1.58 29.16
C LEU A 70 1.17 2.59 28.88
N GLY A 71 2.41 2.13 28.80
CA GLY A 71 3.58 2.93 28.44
C GLY A 71 4.10 3.86 29.55
N SER A 72 4.96 4.80 29.16
CA SER A 72 5.72 5.64 30.09
C SER A 72 4.87 6.50 31.05
N ARG A 73 3.64 6.87 30.64
CA ARG A 73 2.72 7.67 31.49
C ARG A 73 2.21 6.89 32.69
N ALA A 74 2.14 5.58 32.61
CA ALA A 74 1.69 4.70 33.69
C ALA A 74 2.84 4.31 34.66
N ARG A 75 4.09 4.71 34.41
CA ARG A 75 5.26 4.24 35.16
C ARG A 75 5.10 4.46 36.67
N TRP A 76 4.86 5.67 37.11
CA TRP A 76 4.73 5.97 38.54
C TRP A 76 3.52 5.34 39.19
N PRO A 77 2.30 5.40 38.61
CA PRO A 77 1.14 4.71 39.19
C PRO A 77 1.37 3.21 39.37
N VAL A 78 1.91 2.53 38.36
CA VAL A 78 2.16 1.09 38.44
C VAL A 78 3.24 0.75 39.46
N VAL A 79 4.34 1.49 39.50
CA VAL A 79 5.42 1.29 40.50
C VAL A 79 4.88 1.45 41.90
N VAL A 80 4.17 2.54 42.19
CA VAL A 80 3.60 2.80 43.52
C VAL A 80 2.59 1.71 43.90
N GLY A 81 1.67 1.34 42.99
CA GLY A 81 0.68 0.28 43.21
C GLY A 81 1.33 -1.08 43.51
N THR A 82 2.36 -1.46 42.70
CA THR A 82 3.14 -2.69 42.89
C THR A 82 3.86 -2.72 44.23
N MET A 83 4.54 -1.62 44.59
CA MET A 83 5.27 -1.54 45.87
C MET A 83 4.30 -1.63 47.07
N ALA A 84 3.23 -0.87 47.04
CA ALA A 84 2.23 -0.90 48.12
C ALA A 84 1.63 -2.31 48.27
N ALA A 85 1.22 -2.92 47.19
CA ALA A 85 0.64 -4.27 47.19
C ALA A 85 1.66 -5.33 47.66
N THR A 86 2.94 -5.25 47.22
CA THR A 86 3.99 -6.16 47.67
C THR A 86 4.23 -6.01 49.20
N ILE A 87 4.29 -4.79 49.71
CA ILE A 87 4.47 -4.54 51.16
C ILE A 87 3.30 -5.14 51.92
N VAL A 88 2.05 -4.85 51.54
CA VAL A 88 0.85 -5.36 52.23
C VAL A 88 0.82 -6.90 52.19
N ALA A 89 1.09 -7.51 51.01
CA ALA A 89 1.09 -8.98 50.87
C ALA A 89 2.16 -9.65 51.78
N ASN A 90 3.35 -9.06 51.90
CA ASN A 90 4.39 -9.60 52.75
C ASN A 90 4.11 -9.41 54.25
N LEU A 91 3.54 -8.27 54.63
CA LEU A 91 3.14 -8.03 56.04
C LEU A 91 2.00 -8.95 56.44
N SER A 92 1.06 -9.26 55.52
CA SER A 92 -0.02 -10.24 55.79
C SER A 92 0.50 -11.68 55.97
N GLY A 93 1.71 -11.99 55.53
CA GLY A 93 2.40 -13.27 55.70
C GLY A 93 3.43 -13.27 56.83
N ASP A 94 3.27 -12.42 57.85
CA ASP A 94 4.12 -12.30 59.05
C ASP A 94 5.61 -11.98 58.78
N ARG A 95 5.94 -11.37 57.62
CA ARG A 95 7.30 -10.92 57.31
C ARG A 95 7.57 -9.55 57.93
N ASN A 96 8.82 -9.30 58.29
CA ASN A 96 9.20 -8.00 58.83
C ASN A 96 9.13 -6.87 57.76
N LEU A 97 8.93 -5.63 58.21
CA LEU A 97 8.77 -4.46 57.35
C LEU A 97 9.97 -4.24 56.39
N TRP A 98 11.21 -4.48 56.84
CA TRP A 98 12.40 -4.28 56.03
C TRP A 98 12.45 -5.25 54.87
N SER A 99 12.14 -6.55 55.08
CA SER A 99 12.05 -7.51 54.01
C SER A 99 10.93 -7.19 53.01
N ALA A 100 9.77 -6.75 53.51
CA ALA A 100 8.63 -6.34 52.69
C ALA A 100 8.99 -5.16 51.76
N VAL A 101 9.68 -4.15 52.28
CA VAL A 101 10.12 -2.99 51.48
C VAL A 101 11.19 -3.37 50.45
N LEU A 102 12.19 -4.19 50.83
CA LEU A 102 13.23 -4.62 49.90
C LEU A 102 12.70 -5.53 48.78
N PHE A 103 11.77 -6.44 49.10
CA PHE A 103 11.09 -7.24 48.08
C PHE A 103 10.21 -6.37 47.15
N ALA A 104 9.56 -5.33 47.70
CA ALA A 104 8.81 -4.38 46.88
C ALA A 104 9.70 -3.63 45.87
N LEU A 105 10.92 -3.26 46.27
CA LEU A 105 11.91 -2.66 45.37
C LEU A 105 12.38 -3.64 44.29
N CYS A 106 12.61 -4.92 44.64
CA CYS A 106 12.98 -5.95 43.67
C CYS A 106 11.87 -6.13 42.62
N ASN A 107 10.62 -6.31 43.03
CA ASN A 107 9.48 -6.55 42.15
C ASN A 107 9.14 -5.32 41.29
N ALA A 108 9.22 -4.10 41.85
CA ALA A 108 9.02 -2.88 41.07
C ALA A 108 10.18 -2.67 40.07
N GLY A 109 11.42 -2.94 40.48
CA GLY A 109 12.61 -2.89 39.63
C GLY A 109 12.51 -3.87 38.45
N GLU A 110 12.05 -5.09 38.69
CA GLU A 110 11.79 -6.11 37.67
C GLU A 110 10.81 -5.60 36.60
N ALA A 111 9.67 -5.09 37.04
CA ALA A 111 8.65 -4.59 36.14
C ALA A 111 9.16 -3.40 35.29
N VAL A 112 9.90 -2.47 35.94
CA VAL A 112 10.51 -1.31 35.26
C VAL A 112 11.58 -1.75 34.27
N LEU A 113 12.47 -2.67 34.65
CA LEU A 113 13.53 -3.19 33.77
C LEU A 113 12.94 -3.89 32.55
N THR A 114 11.99 -4.79 32.77
CA THR A 114 11.28 -5.50 31.69
C THR A 114 10.61 -4.53 30.71
N ALA A 115 9.85 -3.56 31.24
CA ALA A 115 9.19 -2.57 30.39
C ALA A 115 10.16 -1.61 29.72
N TRP A 116 11.28 -1.26 30.37
CA TRP A 116 12.32 -0.44 29.77
C TRP A 116 13.01 -1.13 28.60
N LEU A 117 13.34 -2.42 28.74
CA LEU A 117 13.92 -3.22 27.65
C LEU A 117 12.97 -3.26 26.44
N ILE A 118 11.69 -3.51 26.68
CA ILE A 118 10.69 -3.51 25.60
C ILE A 118 10.58 -2.13 24.94
N GLY A 119 10.44 -1.07 25.73
CA GLY A 119 10.34 0.29 25.20
C GLY A 119 11.57 0.76 24.42
N HIS A 120 12.78 0.33 24.86
CA HIS A 120 14.05 0.69 24.23
C HIS A 120 14.28 -0.01 22.89
N TYR A 121 14.01 -1.31 22.80
CA TYR A 121 14.31 -2.11 21.61
C TYR A 121 13.15 -2.27 20.63
N PHE A 122 11.89 -2.10 21.08
CA PHE A 122 10.68 -2.33 20.27
C PHE A 122 9.77 -1.10 20.16
N GLY A 123 10.05 -0.04 20.90
CA GLY A 123 9.26 1.20 20.88
C GLY A 123 8.02 1.19 21.75
N SER A 124 7.23 2.27 21.67
CA SER A 124 6.08 2.52 22.56
C SER A 124 4.78 1.84 22.14
N ASP A 125 4.64 1.44 20.86
CA ASP A 125 3.46 0.71 20.36
C ASP A 125 3.78 -0.79 20.23
N PHE A 126 4.08 -1.39 21.36
CA PHE A 126 4.44 -2.81 21.43
C PHE A 126 3.20 -3.69 21.39
N ARG A 127 3.17 -4.62 20.42
CA ARG A 127 2.09 -5.61 20.22
C ARG A 127 2.69 -6.98 19.96
N LEU A 128 1.97 -8.02 20.35
CA LEU A 128 2.43 -9.41 20.18
C LEU A 128 2.02 -10.04 18.82
N ASN A 129 1.83 -9.21 17.81
CA ASN A 129 1.46 -9.62 16.45
C ASN A 129 2.64 -10.02 15.55
N LYS A 130 3.86 -10.07 16.10
CA LYS A 130 5.08 -10.48 15.39
C LYS A 130 5.91 -11.42 16.24
N LEU A 131 6.48 -12.44 15.63
CA LEU A 131 7.37 -13.39 16.32
C LEU A 131 8.51 -12.70 17.06
N ARG A 132 9.15 -11.70 16.44
CA ARG A 132 10.21 -10.90 17.06
C ARG A 132 9.79 -10.28 18.38
N ASN A 133 8.55 -9.81 18.48
CA ASN A 133 8.04 -9.15 19.68
C ASN A 133 7.78 -10.17 20.80
N VAL A 134 7.27 -11.36 20.47
CA VAL A 134 7.10 -12.46 21.44
C VAL A 134 8.44 -12.89 22.01
N LEU A 135 9.45 -13.10 21.17
CA LEU A 135 10.80 -13.43 21.60
C LEU A 135 11.44 -12.30 22.42
N GLY A 136 11.17 -11.05 22.05
CA GLY A 136 11.61 -9.87 22.79
C GLY A 136 11.01 -9.80 24.20
N LEU A 137 9.72 -10.10 24.35
CA LEU A 137 9.08 -10.18 25.67
C LEU A 137 9.67 -11.30 26.52
N ALA A 138 9.88 -12.48 25.94
CA ALA A 138 10.51 -13.60 26.63
C ALA A 138 11.93 -13.26 27.11
N ALA A 139 12.75 -12.65 26.28
CA ALA A 139 14.10 -12.21 26.65
C ALA A 139 14.07 -11.12 27.76
N ALA A 140 13.16 -10.15 27.66
CA ALA A 140 13.01 -9.10 28.67
C ALA A 140 12.53 -9.69 30.01
N ALA A 141 11.61 -10.64 29.99
CA ALA A 141 11.14 -11.36 31.19
C ALA A 141 12.26 -12.15 31.87
N ILE A 142 13.07 -12.88 31.08
CA ILE A 142 14.24 -13.60 31.57
C ILE A 142 15.24 -12.66 32.26
N MET A 143 15.54 -11.52 31.63
CA MET A 143 16.48 -10.56 32.22
C MET A 143 15.91 -9.89 33.46
N GLY A 144 14.64 -9.46 33.44
CA GLY A 144 13.96 -8.85 34.58
C GLY A 144 13.94 -9.78 35.79
N ALA A 145 13.43 -11.01 35.58
CA ALA A 145 13.33 -12.02 36.62
C ALA A 145 14.72 -12.48 37.17
N ALA A 146 15.74 -12.55 36.30
CA ALA A 146 17.08 -12.90 36.74
C ALA A 146 17.66 -11.85 37.69
N VAL A 147 17.53 -10.56 37.33
CA VAL A 147 18.04 -9.44 38.16
C VAL A 147 17.23 -9.30 39.46
N SER A 148 15.89 -9.37 39.38
CA SER A 148 15.01 -9.36 40.57
C SER A 148 15.32 -10.51 41.51
N GLY A 149 15.49 -11.71 40.96
CA GLY A 149 15.81 -12.93 41.71
C GLY A 149 17.13 -12.83 42.48
N ILE A 150 18.16 -12.17 41.92
CA ILE A 150 19.42 -11.92 42.64
C ILE A 150 19.15 -11.04 43.88
N GLY A 151 18.43 -9.92 43.72
CA GLY A 151 18.05 -9.05 44.82
C GLY A 151 17.22 -9.76 45.87
N GLY A 152 16.19 -10.49 45.43
CA GLY A 152 15.31 -11.28 46.30
C GLY A 152 16.05 -12.35 47.08
N ALA A 153 16.94 -13.12 46.45
CA ALA A 153 17.72 -14.16 47.11
C ALA A 153 18.70 -13.60 48.15
N ILE A 154 19.33 -12.45 47.87
CA ILE A 154 20.21 -11.74 48.82
C ILE A 154 19.41 -11.27 50.03
N VAL A 155 18.27 -10.59 49.82
CA VAL A 155 17.38 -10.11 50.89
C VAL A 155 16.90 -11.25 51.74
N PHE A 156 16.48 -12.35 51.09
CA PHE A 156 16.00 -13.55 51.80
C PHE A 156 17.09 -14.17 52.67
N LYS A 157 18.31 -14.28 52.16
CA LYS A 157 19.45 -14.84 52.92
C LYS A 157 19.85 -13.96 54.11
N LEU A 158 19.83 -12.63 53.94
CA LEU A 158 20.27 -11.68 54.97
C LEU A 158 19.26 -11.52 56.11
N LEU A 159 17.95 -11.54 55.79
CA LEU A 159 16.89 -11.22 56.76
C LEU A 159 16.13 -12.43 57.29
N HIS A 160 16.31 -13.60 56.65
CA HIS A 160 15.69 -14.84 57.08
C HIS A 160 16.76 -15.90 57.33
N SER A 161 16.85 -16.46 58.52
CA SER A 161 17.83 -17.47 58.93
C SER A 161 17.55 -18.86 58.29
N THR A 162 17.64 -18.92 56.97
CA THR A 162 17.32 -20.16 56.24
C THR A 162 18.58 -20.95 55.83
N MET A 163 18.48 -22.27 55.89
CA MET A 163 19.57 -23.20 55.45
C MET A 163 19.57 -23.38 53.92
N THR A 164 18.57 -22.87 53.18
CA THR A 164 18.50 -22.99 51.72
C THR A 164 19.66 -22.28 51.02
N PRO A 165 20.32 -22.93 50.07
CA PRO A 165 21.37 -22.31 49.28
C PRO A 165 20.83 -21.09 48.50
N ILE A 166 21.61 -20.03 48.41
CA ILE A 166 21.22 -18.81 47.71
C ILE A 166 20.85 -19.05 46.23
N LEU A 167 21.56 -19.98 45.59
CA LEU A 167 21.31 -20.37 44.20
C LEU A 167 19.93 -21.03 44.04
N THR A 168 19.52 -21.89 44.97
CA THR A 168 18.21 -22.54 44.94
C THR A 168 17.09 -21.47 45.12
N THR A 169 17.26 -20.54 46.06
CA THR A 169 16.32 -19.42 46.24
C THR A 169 16.22 -18.57 45.00
N TRP A 170 17.35 -18.26 44.36
CA TRP A 170 17.38 -17.51 43.10
C TRP A 170 16.66 -18.27 41.96
N GLN A 171 16.92 -19.57 41.81
CA GLN A 171 16.26 -20.42 40.79
C GLN A 171 14.74 -20.43 40.95
N HIS A 172 14.24 -20.57 42.18
CA HIS A 172 12.79 -20.54 42.45
C HIS A 172 12.19 -19.18 42.11
N TRP A 173 12.83 -18.09 42.52
CA TRP A 173 12.38 -16.74 42.23
C TRP A 173 12.38 -16.45 40.73
N PHE A 174 13.52 -16.70 40.07
CA PHE A 174 13.68 -16.54 38.63
C PHE A 174 12.62 -17.31 37.82
N ALA A 175 12.38 -18.57 38.16
CA ALA A 175 11.43 -19.40 37.45
C ALA A 175 9.96 -18.94 37.67
N SER A 176 9.59 -18.63 38.92
CA SER A 176 8.22 -18.22 39.23
C SER A 176 7.85 -16.86 38.64
N ASP A 177 8.73 -15.86 38.75
CA ASP A 177 8.48 -14.52 38.25
C ASP A 177 8.56 -14.46 36.73
N GLY A 178 9.57 -15.11 36.14
CA GLY A 178 9.70 -15.21 34.69
C GLY A 178 8.49 -15.84 34.01
N LEU A 179 7.97 -16.94 34.58
CA LEU A 179 6.73 -17.57 34.13
C LEU A 179 5.52 -16.65 34.34
N GLY A 180 5.45 -15.95 35.48
CA GLY A 180 4.41 -14.97 35.73
C GLY A 180 4.35 -13.88 34.68
N ILE A 181 5.50 -13.31 34.29
CA ILE A 181 5.58 -12.29 33.24
C ILE A 181 5.17 -12.88 31.89
N ILE A 182 5.77 -14.02 31.48
CA ILE A 182 5.52 -14.64 30.17
C ILE A 182 4.05 -15.07 30.01
N THR A 183 3.36 -15.41 31.12
CA THR A 183 1.96 -15.88 31.09
C THR A 183 0.95 -14.71 31.15
N VAL A 184 1.17 -13.73 32.03
CA VAL A 184 0.19 -12.69 32.31
C VAL A 184 0.39 -11.42 31.49
N ALA A 185 1.65 -11.05 31.21
CA ALA A 185 1.90 -9.82 30.44
C ALA A 185 1.31 -9.88 29.02
N PRO A 186 1.38 -10.98 28.26
CA PRO A 186 0.70 -11.10 26.96
C PRO A 186 -0.79 -10.83 27.05
N LEU A 187 -1.48 -11.39 28.05
CA LEU A 187 -2.91 -11.18 28.24
C LEU A 187 -3.25 -9.70 28.47
N LEU A 188 -2.50 -8.99 29.32
CA LEU A 188 -2.73 -7.57 29.59
C LEU A 188 -2.42 -6.69 28.38
N ILE A 189 -1.32 -6.96 27.68
CA ILE A 189 -0.94 -6.23 26.47
C ILE A 189 -2.04 -6.36 25.40
N GLU A 190 -2.52 -7.58 25.18
CA GLU A 190 -3.54 -7.85 24.17
C GLU A 190 -4.94 -7.37 24.60
N LEU A 191 -5.29 -7.40 25.88
CA LEU A 191 -6.53 -6.80 26.39
C LEU A 191 -6.57 -5.29 26.17
N VAL A 192 -5.47 -4.58 26.44
CA VAL A 192 -5.37 -3.14 26.19
C VAL A 192 -5.41 -2.87 24.68
N SER A 193 -4.77 -3.69 23.87
CA SER A 193 -4.84 -3.59 22.40
C SER A 193 -6.29 -3.80 21.91
N ALA A 194 -6.97 -4.84 22.38
CA ALA A 194 -8.36 -5.15 22.02
C ALA A 194 -9.36 -4.08 22.51
N SER A 195 -9.07 -3.39 23.62
CA SER A 195 -9.92 -2.28 24.10
C SER A 195 -9.85 -1.05 23.17
N ARG A 196 -8.73 -0.84 22.50
CA ARG A 196 -8.53 0.26 21.53
C ARG A 196 -9.13 -0.08 20.16
N ASP A 197 -9.03 -1.33 19.75
CA ASP A 197 -9.54 -1.88 18.49
C ASP A 197 -10.48 -3.06 18.79
N ARG A 198 -11.75 -2.74 19.08
CA ARG A 198 -12.73 -3.73 19.52
C ARG A 198 -13.01 -4.76 18.42
N PRO A 199 -12.91 -6.06 18.71
CA PRO A 199 -13.31 -7.10 17.79
C PRO A 199 -14.82 -7.02 17.50
N PRO A 200 -15.26 -7.41 16.29
CA PRO A 200 -16.69 -7.56 16.02
C PRO A 200 -17.30 -8.63 16.93
N LEU A 201 -18.59 -8.49 17.23
CA LEU A 201 -19.28 -9.37 18.19
C LEU A 201 -19.17 -10.85 17.81
N SER A 202 -19.21 -11.17 16.54
CA SER A 202 -19.05 -12.54 16.02
C SER A 202 -17.69 -13.15 16.38
N GLU A 203 -16.59 -12.38 16.19
CA GLU A 203 -15.25 -12.82 16.55
C GLU A 203 -15.08 -12.96 18.07
N PHE A 204 -15.69 -12.04 18.83
CA PHE A 204 -15.67 -12.13 20.30
C PHE A 204 -16.38 -13.40 20.79
N VAL A 205 -17.55 -13.72 20.26
CA VAL A 205 -18.31 -14.94 20.64
C VAL A 205 -17.54 -16.20 20.23
N GLU A 206 -17.00 -16.25 19.00
CA GLU A 206 -16.19 -17.38 18.53
C GLU A 206 -14.96 -17.59 19.43
N GLY A 207 -14.23 -16.51 19.73
CA GLY A 207 -13.06 -16.57 20.59
C GLY A 207 -13.39 -16.98 22.03
N ALA A 208 -14.45 -16.46 22.61
CA ALA A 208 -14.89 -16.82 23.97
C ALA A 208 -15.31 -18.30 24.05
N LEU A 209 -16.07 -18.80 23.06
CA LEU A 209 -16.44 -20.22 22.97
C LEU A 209 -15.22 -21.11 22.80
N ALA A 210 -14.25 -20.69 21.99
CA ALA A 210 -13.00 -21.42 21.79
C ALA A 210 -12.17 -21.51 23.08
N VAL A 211 -12.05 -20.41 23.82
CA VAL A 211 -11.38 -20.39 25.13
C VAL A 211 -12.10 -21.29 26.13
N ALA A 212 -13.42 -21.26 26.17
CA ALA A 212 -14.22 -22.14 27.06
C ALA A 212 -14.06 -23.61 26.68
N ALA A 213 -14.07 -23.94 25.38
CA ALA A 213 -13.82 -25.32 24.90
C ALA A 213 -12.42 -25.79 25.26
N LEU A 214 -11.41 -24.94 25.07
CA LEU A 214 -10.03 -25.25 25.45
C LEU A 214 -9.88 -25.45 26.96
N ALA A 215 -10.53 -24.61 27.77
CA ALA A 215 -10.54 -24.75 29.22
C ALA A 215 -11.17 -26.11 29.65
N LEU A 216 -12.26 -26.50 29.00
CA LEU A 216 -12.91 -27.80 29.24
C LEU A 216 -11.99 -28.97 28.85
N VAL A 217 -11.41 -28.94 27.63
CA VAL A 217 -10.46 -29.97 27.16
C VAL A 217 -9.25 -30.06 28.08
N SER A 218 -8.71 -28.90 28.50
CA SER A 218 -7.58 -28.84 29.44
C SER A 218 -7.94 -29.45 30.78
N GLY A 219 -9.10 -29.09 31.33
CA GLY A 219 -9.61 -29.67 32.56
C GLY A 219 -9.70 -31.19 32.45
N LEU A 220 -10.37 -31.70 31.43
CA LEU A 220 -10.48 -33.14 31.19
C LEU A 220 -9.11 -33.82 31.04
N ALA A 221 -8.20 -33.26 30.22
CA ALA A 221 -6.87 -33.84 29.99
C ALA A 221 -5.99 -33.86 31.26
N ILE A 222 -6.11 -32.85 32.12
CA ILE A 222 -5.32 -32.72 33.34
C ILE A 222 -5.92 -33.57 34.48
N PHE A 223 -7.24 -33.62 34.59
CA PHE A 223 -7.92 -34.35 35.68
C PHE A 223 -8.06 -35.84 35.38
N LEU A 224 -8.23 -36.26 34.12
CA LEU A 224 -8.37 -37.69 33.79
C LEU A 224 -7.00 -38.37 33.77
N ARG A 225 -6.82 -39.33 34.66
CA ARG A 225 -5.70 -40.25 34.65
C ARG A 225 -5.95 -41.31 33.57
N SER A 226 -5.42 -41.11 32.37
CA SER A 226 -5.41 -42.17 31.34
C SER A 226 -3.98 -42.56 31.01
N GLU A 227 -3.75 -43.84 30.73
CA GLU A 227 -2.43 -44.36 30.33
C GLU A 227 -1.95 -43.70 29.02
N LEU A 228 -2.87 -43.36 28.12
CA LEU A 228 -2.60 -42.62 26.90
C LEU A 228 -2.04 -41.22 27.17
N LEU A 229 -2.61 -40.49 28.14
CA LEU A 229 -2.16 -39.14 28.52
C LEU A 229 -0.83 -39.18 29.28
N ALA A 230 -0.53 -40.30 29.98
CA ALA A 230 0.77 -40.52 30.62
C ALA A 230 1.89 -40.64 29.59
N THR A 231 1.62 -41.22 28.42
CA THR A 231 2.61 -41.43 27.36
C THR A 231 2.84 -40.21 26.50
N VAL A 232 1.77 -39.49 26.11
CA VAL A 232 1.83 -38.34 25.20
C VAL A 232 2.05 -37.02 25.96
N GLY A 233 1.71 -36.99 27.22
CA GLY A 233 1.68 -35.78 28.06
C GLY A 233 0.46 -34.90 27.78
N PRO A 234 -0.20 -34.36 28.84
CA PRO A 234 -1.43 -33.60 28.68
C PRO A 234 -1.23 -32.31 27.86
N VAL A 235 -0.02 -31.76 27.85
CA VAL A 235 0.32 -30.53 27.12
C VAL A 235 0.26 -30.73 25.59
N ALA A 236 0.67 -31.90 25.10
CA ALA A 236 0.66 -32.20 23.67
C ALA A 236 -0.77 -32.19 23.08
N VAL A 237 -1.74 -32.65 23.85
CA VAL A 237 -3.17 -32.64 23.43
C VAL A 237 -3.71 -31.22 23.28
N LEU A 238 -3.14 -30.25 23.98
CA LEU A 238 -3.57 -28.84 23.94
C LEU A 238 -3.08 -28.07 22.73
N PHE A 239 -2.05 -28.58 22.02
CA PHE A 239 -1.50 -27.87 20.85
C PHE A 239 -2.49 -27.77 19.69
N ALA A 240 -3.29 -28.79 19.41
CA ALA A 240 -4.27 -28.75 18.33
C ALA A 240 -5.36 -27.66 18.54
N PRO A 241 -6.04 -27.61 19.69
CA PRO A 241 -7.00 -26.52 19.95
C PRO A 241 -6.34 -25.14 20.09
N LEU A 242 -5.10 -25.05 20.60
CA LEU A 242 -4.35 -23.78 20.63
C LEU A 242 -4.01 -23.31 19.23
N LEU A 243 -3.59 -24.23 18.33
CA LEU A 243 -3.33 -23.91 16.94
C LEU A 243 -4.60 -23.40 16.23
N TRP A 244 -5.72 -24.08 16.46
CA TRP A 244 -7.01 -23.66 15.91
C TRP A 244 -7.41 -22.27 16.41
N LEU A 245 -7.28 -22.00 17.71
CA LEU A 245 -7.56 -20.71 18.34
C LEU A 245 -6.66 -19.60 17.76
N ALA A 246 -5.35 -19.85 17.67
CA ALA A 246 -4.38 -18.90 17.11
C ALA A 246 -4.61 -18.63 15.63
N ALA A 247 -5.10 -19.62 14.87
CA ALA A 247 -5.37 -19.49 13.44
C ALA A 247 -6.67 -18.75 13.12
N ARG A 248 -7.65 -18.71 14.06
CA ARG A 248 -9.00 -18.18 13.81
C ARG A 248 -9.28 -16.89 14.57
N CYS A 249 -8.67 -16.69 15.73
CA CYS A 249 -9.01 -15.61 16.64
C CYS A 249 -7.81 -14.68 16.87
N ARG A 250 -8.10 -13.47 17.36
CA ARG A 250 -7.06 -12.49 17.75
C ARG A 250 -6.17 -13.03 18.87
N PRO A 251 -4.91 -12.54 18.98
CA PRO A 251 -3.96 -13.01 20.00
C PRO A 251 -4.45 -12.94 21.45
N VAL A 252 -5.37 -12.02 21.76
CA VAL A 252 -5.96 -11.91 23.12
C VAL A 252 -6.61 -13.20 23.59
N PHE A 253 -7.29 -13.94 22.71
CA PHE A 253 -7.95 -15.20 23.06
C PHE A 253 -6.94 -16.33 23.29
N ALA A 254 -5.85 -16.37 22.52
CA ALA A 254 -4.77 -17.31 22.73
C ALA A 254 -4.03 -17.05 24.07
N ALA A 255 -3.81 -15.78 24.42
CA ALA A 255 -3.23 -15.38 25.70
C ALA A 255 -4.15 -15.73 26.88
N ALA A 256 -5.46 -15.48 26.74
CA ALA A 256 -6.45 -15.86 27.77
C ALA A 256 -6.51 -17.38 27.97
N ALA A 257 -6.52 -18.14 26.89
CA ALA A 257 -6.49 -19.59 26.93
C ALA A 257 -5.23 -20.14 27.61
N ALA A 258 -4.05 -19.63 27.23
CA ALA A 258 -2.78 -20.01 27.85
C ALA A 258 -2.75 -19.70 29.36
N PHE A 259 -3.31 -18.55 29.76
CA PHE A 259 -3.44 -18.20 31.20
C PHE A 259 -4.34 -19.18 31.96
N ILE A 260 -5.52 -19.49 31.41
CA ILE A 260 -6.46 -20.44 32.03
C ILE A 260 -5.84 -21.85 32.19
N VAL A 261 -5.17 -22.34 31.13
CA VAL A 261 -4.46 -23.62 31.15
C VAL A 261 -3.35 -23.60 32.21
N SER A 262 -2.57 -22.52 32.27
CA SER A 262 -1.49 -22.38 33.27
C SER A 262 -2.03 -22.41 34.69
N LEU A 263 -3.15 -21.72 34.94
CA LEU A 263 -3.82 -21.73 36.24
C LEU A 263 -4.32 -23.14 36.60
N SER A 264 -4.87 -23.88 35.66
CA SER A 264 -5.30 -25.27 35.84
C SER A 264 -4.12 -26.20 36.19
N ILE A 265 -2.96 -26.03 35.54
CA ILE A 265 -1.73 -26.79 35.84
C ILE A 265 -1.27 -26.49 37.29
N VAL A 266 -1.22 -25.20 37.67
CA VAL A 266 -0.81 -24.81 39.01
C VAL A 266 -1.75 -25.39 40.06
N TRP A 267 -3.07 -25.27 39.85
CA TRP A 267 -4.08 -25.80 40.74
C TRP A 267 -3.89 -27.31 41.00
N THR A 268 -3.77 -28.10 39.92
CA THR A 268 -3.60 -29.55 40.02
C THR A 268 -2.27 -29.97 40.64
N THR A 269 -1.20 -29.20 40.41
CA THR A 269 0.11 -29.42 41.05
C THR A 269 0.05 -29.20 42.54
N THR A 270 -0.62 -28.11 42.97
CA THR A 270 -0.74 -27.73 44.39
C THR A 270 -1.57 -28.74 45.18
N PHE A 271 -2.73 -29.14 44.66
CA PHE A 271 -3.66 -30.04 45.36
C PHE A 271 -3.36 -31.53 45.10
N GLY A 272 -2.31 -31.88 44.39
CA GLY A 272 -1.94 -33.26 44.15
C GLY A 272 -2.93 -34.04 43.30
N ILE A 273 -3.61 -33.36 42.34
CA ILE A 273 -4.66 -33.95 41.53
C ILE A 273 -4.16 -34.22 40.11
N GLY A 274 -4.65 -35.30 39.50
CA GLY A 274 -4.41 -35.60 38.09
C GLY A 274 -2.95 -35.91 37.76
N TYR A 275 -2.53 -35.53 36.52
CA TYR A 275 -1.20 -35.81 36.00
C TYR A 275 -0.09 -35.09 36.79
N PHE A 276 -0.26 -33.80 37.07
CA PHE A 276 0.70 -32.99 37.83
C PHE A 276 0.71 -33.25 39.32
N GLY A 277 -0.27 -34.02 39.84
CA GLY A 277 -0.38 -34.41 41.22
C GLY A 277 0.16 -35.82 41.51
N ASN A 278 0.93 -36.41 40.64
CA ASN A 278 1.44 -37.80 40.80
C ASN A 278 2.19 -37.95 42.13
N PRO A 279 1.71 -38.81 43.05
CA PRO A 279 2.33 -39.02 44.35
C PRO A 279 3.69 -39.77 44.24
N GLY A 280 4.00 -40.42 43.12
CA GLY A 280 5.30 -41.06 42.85
C GLY A 280 6.43 -40.07 42.58
N LEU A 281 6.13 -38.76 42.39
CA LEU A 281 7.12 -37.72 42.14
C LEU A 281 7.29 -36.86 43.40
N SER A 282 8.50 -36.41 43.65
CA SER A 282 8.77 -35.38 44.68
C SER A 282 8.08 -34.05 44.33
N THR A 283 7.83 -33.23 45.35
CA THR A 283 7.26 -31.89 45.13
C THR A 283 8.06 -31.06 44.15
N ALA A 284 9.38 -31.08 44.26
CA ALA A 284 10.28 -30.38 43.34
C ALA A 284 10.17 -30.86 41.88
N GLU A 285 10.00 -32.18 41.65
CA GLU A 285 9.78 -32.71 40.29
C GLU A 285 8.44 -32.32 39.72
N ARG A 286 7.37 -32.37 40.54
CA ARG A 286 6.02 -31.91 40.13
C ARG A 286 6.02 -30.43 39.75
N VAL A 287 6.67 -29.58 40.58
CA VAL A 287 6.78 -28.13 40.31
C VAL A 287 7.57 -27.89 39.01
N ARG A 288 8.70 -28.57 38.81
CA ARG A 288 9.47 -28.44 37.55
C ARG A 288 8.67 -28.88 36.33
N ALA A 289 7.97 -29.99 36.40
CA ALA A 289 7.12 -30.46 35.31
C ALA A 289 6.00 -29.47 34.98
N ALA A 290 5.36 -28.88 36.00
CA ALA A 290 4.38 -27.86 35.83
C ALA A 290 4.95 -26.56 35.19
N GLN A 291 6.09 -26.08 35.67
CA GLN A 291 6.77 -24.91 35.14
C GLN A 291 7.17 -25.08 33.66
N VAL A 292 7.76 -26.22 33.28
CA VAL A 292 8.08 -26.52 31.89
C VAL A 292 6.81 -26.57 31.02
N SER A 293 5.75 -27.18 31.53
CA SER A 293 4.46 -27.26 30.82
C SER A 293 3.80 -25.91 30.60
N ILE A 294 3.80 -25.04 31.61
CA ILE A 294 3.30 -23.66 31.52
C ILE A 294 4.12 -22.88 30.48
N LEU A 295 5.45 -23.00 30.53
CA LEU A 295 6.35 -22.33 29.59
C LEU A 295 6.04 -22.75 28.13
N LEU A 296 5.93 -24.07 27.89
CA LEU A 296 5.62 -24.61 26.56
C LEU A 296 4.25 -24.13 26.03
N VAL A 297 3.21 -24.20 26.87
CA VAL A 297 1.87 -23.75 26.49
C VAL A 297 1.86 -22.26 26.18
N THR A 298 2.44 -21.45 27.04
CA THR A 298 2.38 -19.98 26.92
C THR A 298 3.21 -19.45 25.77
N ILE A 299 4.45 -19.93 25.62
CA ILE A 299 5.30 -19.55 24.49
C ILE A 299 4.71 -20.09 23.19
N GLY A 300 4.28 -21.37 23.19
CA GLY A 300 3.64 -21.98 22.03
C GLY A 300 2.41 -21.21 21.55
N ALA A 301 1.50 -20.90 22.46
CA ALA A 301 0.30 -20.11 22.16
C ALA A 301 0.66 -18.71 21.61
N SER A 302 1.60 -18.01 22.27
CA SER A 302 2.03 -16.67 21.86
C SER A 302 2.73 -16.64 20.49
N VAL A 303 3.61 -17.64 20.24
CA VAL A 303 4.31 -17.77 18.96
C VAL A 303 3.33 -18.09 17.84
N LEU A 304 2.42 -19.05 18.04
CA LEU A 304 1.41 -19.39 17.04
C LEU A 304 0.50 -18.17 16.74
N ALA A 305 0.02 -17.50 17.78
CA ALA A 305 -0.82 -16.30 17.62
C ALA A 305 -0.09 -15.20 16.85
N ALA A 306 1.19 -14.96 17.14
CA ALA A 306 1.99 -13.96 16.45
C ALA A 306 2.23 -14.32 14.97
N LEU A 307 2.53 -15.58 14.67
CA LEU A 307 2.75 -16.06 13.30
C LEU A 307 1.48 -15.92 12.44
N PHE A 308 0.33 -16.34 12.98
CA PHE A 308 -0.94 -16.17 12.25
C PHE A 308 -1.35 -14.71 12.11
N ALA A 309 -1.16 -13.89 13.14
CA ALA A 309 -1.40 -12.45 13.05
C ALA A 309 -0.53 -11.79 11.95
N GLU A 310 0.76 -12.15 11.86
CA GLU A 310 1.66 -11.66 10.81
C GLU A 310 1.24 -12.12 9.41
N ILE A 311 0.79 -13.37 9.26
CA ILE A 311 0.27 -13.90 7.99
C ILE A 311 -1.01 -13.15 7.57
N TRP A 312 -1.91 -12.89 8.50
CA TRP A 312 -3.16 -12.17 8.24
C TRP A 312 -2.93 -10.71 7.84
N ASP A 313 -2.01 -10.03 8.53
CA ASP A 313 -1.63 -8.65 8.19
C ASP A 313 -1.03 -8.58 6.76
N LYS A 314 -0.14 -9.52 6.42
CA LYS A 314 0.43 -9.61 5.06
C LYS A 314 -0.63 -9.89 3.99
N ARG A 315 -1.58 -10.77 4.26
CA ARG A 315 -2.70 -11.06 3.34
C ARG A 315 -3.59 -9.84 3.12
N ARG A 316 -3.98 -9.15 4.19
CA ARG A 316 -4.80 -7.92 4.10
C ARG A 316 -4.11 -6.82 3.28
N LEU A 317 -2.80 -6.64 3.47
CA LEU A 317 -2.02 -5.68 2.70
C LEU A 317 -1.95 -6.06 1.22
N ALA A 318 -1.76 -7.34 0.91
CA ALA A 318 -1.73 -7.83 -0.47
C ALA A 318 -3.10 -7.68 -1.17
N GLU A 319 -4.20 -7.99 -0.49
CA GLU A 319 -5.57 -7.81 -0.99
C GLU A 319 -5.88 -6.32 -1.23
N ALA A 320 -5.52 -5.45 -0.30
CA ALA A 320 -5.70 -4.00 -0.45
C ALA A 320 -4.90 -3.43 -1.64
N ALA A 321 -3.66 -3.90 -1.84
CA ALA A 321 -2.83 -3.51 -2.97
C ALA A 321 -3.42 -3.99 -4.32
N LEU A 322 -3.97 -5.21 -4.35
CA LEU A 322 -4.64 -5.75 -5.53
C LEU A 322 -5.87 -4.91 -5.91
N HIS A 323 -6.76 -4.63 -4.95
CA HIS A 323 -7.94 -3.80 -5.19
C HIS A 323 -7.59 -2.37 -5.62
N ALA A 324 -6.53 -1.78 -5.06
CA ALA A 324 -6.05 -0.47 -5.49
C ALA A 324 -5.57 -0.50 -6.96
N SER A 325 -4.84 -1.54 -7.36
CA SER A 325 -4.37 -1.74 -8.73
C SER A 325 -5.53 -1.94 -9.72
N GLU A 326 -6.54 -2.74 -9.36
CA GLU A 326 -7.73 -2.96 -10.18
C GLU A 326 -8.53 -1.67 -10.38
N THR A 327 -8.73 -0.90 -9.30
CA THR A 327 -9.42 0.39 -9.36
C THR A 327 -8.67 1.38 -10.26
N GLN A 328 -7.35 1.43 -10.17
CA GLN A 328 -6.53 2.30 -11.01
C GLN A 328 -6.64 1.92 -12.49
N ARG A 329 -6.61 0.62 -12.80
CA ARG A 329 -6.82 0.12 -14.18
C ARG A 329 -8.19 0.52 -14.72
N TYR A 330 -9.25 0.35 -13.93
CA TYR A 330 -10.61 0.74 -14.32
C TYR A 330 -10.72 2.25 -14.60
N LEU A 331 -10.11 3.09 -13.77
CA LEU A 331 -10.10 4.54 -13.98
C LEU A 331 -9.39 4.92 -15.28
N ILE A 332 -8.21 4.34 -15.55
CA ILE A 332 -7.46 4.58 -16.79
C ILE A 332 -8.28 4.17 -18.03
N GLU A 333 -8.95 3.02 -17.97
CA GLU A 333 -9.80 2.53 -19.07
C GLU A 333 -11.02 3.43 -19.29
N THR A 334 -11.67 3.87 -18.22
CA THR A 334 -12.82 4.79 -18.27
C THR A 334 -12.41 6.15 -18.84
N GLU A 335 -11.28 6.70 -18.42
CA GLU A 335 -10.75 7.95 -18.95
C GLU A 335 -10.42 7.82 -20.46
N ARG A 336 -9.83 6.71 -20.85
CA ARG A 336 -9.55 6.41 -22.26
C ARG A 336 -10.82 6.30 -23.11
N LEU A 337 -11.87 5.64 -22.60
CA LEU A 337 -13.16 5.54 -23.27
C LEU A 337 -13.85 6.91 -23.37
N ALA A 338 -13.78 7.74 -22.34
CA ALA A 338 -14.34 9.08 -22.36
C ALA A 338 -13.61 9.98 -23.39
N ALA A 339 -12.29 9.93 -23.43
CA ALA A 339 -11.49 10.65 -24.44
C ALA A 339 -11.84 10.18 -25.87
N LEU A 340 -11.99 8.86 -26.09
CA LEU A 340 -12.40 8.30 -27.37
C LEU A 340 -13.82 8.73 -27.77
N GLY A 341 -14.75 8.79 -26.81
CA GLY A 341 -16.13 9.27 -27.03
C GLY A 341 -16.17 10.71 -27.54
N GLY A 342 -15.36 11.59 -26.95
CA GLY A 342 -15.23 12.98 -27.42
C GLY A 342 -14.66 13.09 -28.83
N LEU A 343 -13.65 12.27 -29.15
CA LEU A 343 -13.07 12.20 -30.49
C LEU A 343 -14.07 11.70 -31.53
N VAL A 344 -14.85 10.64 -31.22
CA VAL A 344 -15.87 10.09 -32.15
C VAL A 344 -16.93 11.13 -32.47
N ALA A 345 -17.41 11.88 -31.47
CA ALA A 345 -18.40 12.94 -31.70
C ALA A 345 -17.84 14.06 -32.58
N GLY A 346 -16.58 14.49 -32.35
CA GLY A 346 -15.90 15.49 -33.17
C GLY A 346 -15.72 15.04 -34.62
N VAL A 347 -15.25 13.80 -34.82
CA VAL A 347 -15.07 13.22 -36.16
C VAL A 347 -16.39 13.10 -36.92
N ALA A 348 -17.45 12.62 -36.26
CA ALA A 348 -18.76 12.52 -36.88
C ALA A 348 -19.27 13.88 -37.38
N HIS A 349 -19.06 14.94 -36.59
CA HIS A 349 -19.43 16.31 -36.96
C HIS A 349 -18.63 16.83 -38.16
N GLU A 350 -17.31 16.60 -38.17
CA GLU A 350 -16.41 17.04 -39.23
C GLU A 350 -16.61 16.24 -40.56
N ILE A 351 -17.04 14.96 -40.51
CA ILE A 351 -17.39 14.17 -41.70
C ILE A 351 -18.76 14.61 -42.25
N ASN A 352 -19.73 14.87 -41.40
CA ASN A 352 -21.07 15.23 -41.82
C ASN A 352 -21.10 16.57 -42.59
N SER A 353 -20.19 17.49 -42.31
CA SER A 353 -20.11 18.79 -43.00
C SER A 353 -19.82 18.66 -44.52
N PRO A 354 -18.70 18.05 -44.97
CA PRO A 354 -18.41 17.90 -46.39
C PRO A 354 -19.40 16.94 -47.10
N VAL A 355 -19.94 15.94 -46.41
CA VAL A 355 -20.99 15.08 -46.95
C VAL A 355 -22.30 15.86 -47.19
N GLY A 356 -22.72 16.72 -46.22
CA GLY A 356 -23.89 17.59 -46.33
C GLY A 356 -23.77 18.59 -47.47
N ILE A 357 -22.59 19.24 -47.61
CA ILE A 357 -22.31 20.15 -48.74
C ILE A 357 -22.41 19.40 -50.06
N SER A 358 -21.79 18.20 -50.14
CA SER A 358 -21.86 17.38 -51.37
C SER A 358 -23.28 17.00 -51.74
N LEU A 359 -24.10 16.64 -50.77
CA LEU A 359 -25.52 16.33 -51.00
C LEU A 359 -26.30 17.55 -51.55
N THR A 360 -26.01 18.74 -50.99
CA THR A 360 -26.64 20.01 -51.44
C THR A 360 -26.23 20.34 -52.88
N VAL A 361 -24.91 20.22 -53.18
CA VAL A 361 -24.39 20.47 -54.54
C VAL A 361 -24.98 19.47 -55.55
N ALA A 362 -25.04 18.16 -55.20
CA ALA A 362 -25.64 17.13 -56.03
C ALA A 362 -27.13 17.36 -56.28
N SER A 363 -27.89 17.73 -55.24
CA SER A 363 -29.33 18.04 -55.37
C SER A 363 -29.56 19.28 -56.25
N THR A 364 -28.72 20.33 -56.08
CA THR A 364 -28.82 21.53 -56.91
C THR A 364 -28.46 21.23 -58.37
N LEU A 365 -27.45 20.42 -58.63
CA LEU A 365 -27.05 19.95 -59.96
C LEU A 365 -28.16 19.15 -60.61
N ALA A 366 -28.78 18.21 -59.90
CA ALA A 366 -29.91 17.41 -60.38
C ALA A 366 -31.08 18.31 -60.80
N HIS A 367 -31.41 19.32 -59.99
CA HIS A 367 -32.48 20.29 -60.30
C HIS A 367 -32.15 21.15 -61.53
N ARG A 368 -30.89 21.63 -61.65
CA ARG A 368 -30.43 22.34 -62.84
C ARG A 368 -30.47 21.49 -64.10
N CYS A 369 -30.11 20.21 -64.02
CA CYS A 369 -30.18 19.27 -65.15
C CYS A 369 -31.64 19.06 -65.58
N ALA A 370 -32.59 18.91 -64.66
CA ALA A 370 -34.01 18.76 -64.96
C ALA A 370 -34.56 20.03 -65.67
N ASN A 371 -34.30 21.22 -65.12
CA ASN A 371 -34.73 22.48 -65.71
C ASN A 371 -34.12 22.69 -67.10
N PHE A 372 -32.87 22.34 -67.30
CA PHE A 372 -32.21 22.45 -68.62
C PHE A 372 -32.82 21.47 -69.63
N ALA A 373 -33.14 20.25 -69.23
CA ALA A 373 -33.84 19.27 -70.08
C ALA A 373 -35.21 19.81 -70.54
N ASP A 374 -35.98 20.42 -69.62
CA ASP A 374 -37.28 21.01 -69.97
C ASP A 374 -37.15 22.20 -70.95
N GLN A 375 -36.06 23.01 -70.81
CA GLN A 375 -35.78 24.10 -71.75
C GLN A 375 -35.39 23.57 -73.14
N ILE A 376 -34.67 22.46 -73.25
CA ILE A 376 -34.36 21.83 -74.56
C ILE A 376 -35.62 21.36 -75.24
N VAL A 377 -36.60 20.79 -74.51
CA VAL A 377 -37.87 20.32 -75.05
C VAL A 377 -38.75 21.49 -75.52
N SER A 378 -38.64 22.64 -74.84
CA SER A 378 -39.50 23.81 -75.07
C SER A 378 -39.08 24.67 -76.25
N GLY A 379 -37.86 24.48 -76.86
CA GLY A 379 -37.44 25.26 -78.04
C GLY A 379 -35.91 25.31 -78.25
N PRO A 380 -35.42 26.09 -79.20
CA PRO A 380 -33.98 26.14 -79.53
C PRO A 380 -33.17 26.79 -78.40
N VAL A 381 -32.17 26.10 -77.94
CA VAL A 381 -31.27 26.53 -76.86
C VAL A 381 -30.18 27.45 -77.42
N ARG A 382 -29.97 28.60 -76.78
CA ARG A 382 -28.88 29.55 -77.16
C ARG A 382 -27.54 28.95 -76.74
N ARG A 383 -26.49 29.16 -77.54
CA ARG A 383 -25.11 28.67 -77.30
C ARG A 383 -24.54 29.17 -75.96
N SER A 384 -24.92 30.42 -75.55
CA SER A 384 -24.54 30.98 -74.26
C SER A 384 -25.12 30.20 -73.08
N LEU A 385 -26.39 29.77 -73.18
CA LEU A 385 -27.06 29.01 -72.12
C LEU A 385 -26.46 27.60 -71.98
N LEU A 386 -26.10 26.96 -73.10
CA LEU A 386 -25.37 25.69 -73.09
C LEU A 386 -23.98 25.79 -72.44
N ALA A 387 -23.26 26.89 -72.74
CA ALA A 387 -21.93 27.13 -72.09
C ALA A 387 -22.06 27.36 -70.60
N GLU A 388 -23.03 28.19 -70.17
CA GLU A 388 -23.31 28.45 -68.73
C GLU A 388 -23.74 27.17 -67.97
N PHE A 389 -24.56 26.34 -68.60
CA PHE A 389 -24.93 25.02 -68.04
C PHE A 389 -23.72 24.11 -67.89
N ALA A 390 -22.86 23.99 -68.95
CA ALA A 390 -21.68 23.13 -68.93
C ALA A 390 -20.65 23.63 -67.88
N ASP A 391 -20.46 24.94 -67.74
CA ASP A 391 -19.58 25.54 -66.71
C ASP A 391 -20.14 25.24 -65.32
N GLY A 392 -21.44 25.45 -65.12
CA GLY A 392 -22.11 25.12 -63.84
C GLY A 392 -22.02 23.64 -63.45
N CYS A 393 -22.12 22.73 -64.42
CA CYS A 393 -21.92 21.28 -64.19
C CYS A 393 -20.45 20.97 -63.77
N ARG A 394 -19.50 21.59 -64.44
CA ARG A 394 -18.05 21.42 -64.12
C ARG A 394 -17.75 21.93 -62.73
N ASP A 395 -18.23 23.10 -62.34
CA ASP A 395 -18.03 23.65 -61.02
C ASP A 395 -18.68 22.81 -59.92
N ALA A 396 -19.89 22.30 -60.13
CA ALA A 396 -20.57 21.41 -59.21
C ALA A 396 -19.77 20.07 -59.05
N ALA A 397 -19.31 19.51 -60.16
CA ALA A 397 -18.49 18.29 -60.14
C ALA A 397 -17.17 18.48 -59.38
N ASN A 398 -16.50 19.60 -59.61
CA ASN A 398 -15.26 19.93 -58.90
C ASN A 398 -15.51 20.10 -57.37
N GLN A 399 -16.57 20.77 -56.96
CA GLN A 399 -16.95 20.89 -55.55
C GLN A 399 -17.28 19.55 -54.90
N LEU A 400 -18.01 18.67 -55.62
CA LEU A 400 -18.34 17.32 -55.15
C LEU A 400 -17.04 16.50 -54.88
N VAL A 401 -16.13 16.48 -55.86
CA VAL A 401 -14.88 15.76 -55.73
C VAL A 401 -14.05 16.27 -54.55
N ALA A 402 -13.89 17.59 -54.42
CA ALA A 402 -13.14 18.20 -53.31
C ALA A 402 -13.71 17.87 -51.94
N ASN A 403 -15.04 17.96 -51.75
CA ASN A 403 -15.67 17.66 -50.50
C ASN A 403 -15.63 16.15 -50.13
N LEU A 404 -15.82 15.26 -51.11
CA LEU A 404 -15.72 13.83 -50.90
C LEU A 404 -14.30 13.35 -50.60
N GLN A 405 -13.30 13.96 -51.27
CA GLN A 405 -11.89 13.73 -50.93
C GLN A 405 -11.58 14.11 -49.52
N ARG A 406 -12.05 15.28 -49.07
CA ARG A 406 -11.90 15.75 -47.68
C ARG A 406 -12.54 14.80 -46.67
N ALA A 407 -13.77 14.31 -46.92
CA ALA A 407 -14.41 13.32 -46.09
C ALA A 407 -13.59 12.01 -46.00
N GLY A 408 -13.03 11.56 -47.13
CA GLY A 408 -12.15 10.39 -47.18
C GLY A 408 -10.88 10.55 -46.33
N GLU A 409 -10.23 11.70 -46.39
CA GLU A 409 -9.04 12.03 -45.60
C GLU A 409 -9.36 12.04 -44.09
N LEU A 410 -10.51 12.59 -43.70
CA LEU A 410 -10.96 12.59 -42.30
C LEU A 410 -11.18 11.15 -41.78
N VAL A 411 -11.85 10.30 -42.57
CA VAL A 411 -12.06 8.88 -42.23
C VAL A 411 -10.73 8.15 -42.11
N GLN A 412 -9.80 8.39 -43.04
CA GLN A 412 -8.48 7.77 -43.02
C GLN A 412 -7.66 8.19 -41.79
N SER A 413 -7.67 9.49 -41.47
CA SER A 413 -6.99 10.03 -40.27
C SER A 413 -7.56 9.48 -38.98
N PHE A 414 -8.90 9.37 -38.89
CA PHE A 414 -9.56 8.75 -37.73
C PHE A 414 -9.22 7.26 -37.60
N LYS A 415 -9.21 6.52 -38.71
CA LYS A 415 -8.82 5.12 -38.71
C LYS A 415 -7.38 4.94 -38.19
N GLN A 416 -6.49 5.86 -38.51
CA GLN A 416 -5.11 5.84 -37.98
C GLN A 416 -5.06 6.08 -36.48
N VAL A 417 -5.87 7.02 -35.94
CA VAL A 417 -5.97 7.27 -34.49
C VAL A 417 -6.60 6.10 -33.75
N ALA A 418 -7.64 5.49 -34.34
CA ALA A 418 -8.35 4.35 -33.73
C ALA A 418 -7.59 3.02 -33.87
N ALA A 419 -6.75 2.87 -34.90
CA ALA A 419 -6.06 1.63 -35.28
C ALA A 419 -4.64 1.49 -34.65
N ASP A 420 -4.42 2.01 -33.44
CA ASP A 420 -3.12 1.96 -32.70
C ASP A 420 -2.53 0.54 -32.48
N ARG A 421 -3.16 -0.48 -33.08
CA ARG A 421 -2.72 -1.89 -33.03
C ARG A 421 -1.85 -2.34 -34.22
N SER A 422 -1.78 -1.60 -35.33
CA SER A 422 -1.12 -2.09 -36.56
C SER A 422 0.35 -1.70 -36.73
N HIS A 423 0.93 -0.87 -35.83
CA HIS A 423 2.34 -0.47 -35.84
C HIS A 423 3.12 -1.07 -34.64
N ALA A 424 2.77 -2.31 -34.27
CA ALA A 424 3.18 -2.93 -33.01
C ALA A 424 4.62 -3.45 -32.98
N ASP A 425 5.35 -3.45 -34.08
CA ASP A 425 6.67 -4.07 -34.12
C ASP A 425 7.75 -3.12 -33.61
N ARG A 426 8.01 -3.20 -32.32
CA ARG A 426 9.21 -2.63 -31.72
C ARG A 426 10.42 -3.39 -32.26
N ARG A 427 11.41 -2.65 -32.74
CA ARG A 427 12.68 -3.22 -33.21
C ARG A 427 13.82 -2.22 -33.08
N THR A 428 15.02 -2.75 -33.12
CA THR A 428 16.23 -1.94 -33.16
C THR A 428 16.48 -1.46 -34.59
N PHE A 429 16.74 -0.16 -34.77
CA PHE A 429 17.02 0.45 -36.06
C PHE A 429 17.99 1.62 -35.92
N ASP A 430 18.76 1.86 -36.99
CA ASP A 430 19.61 3.04 -37.10
C ASP A 430 18.76 4.28 -37.41
N LEU A 431 18.90 5.34 -36.60
CA LEU A 431 18.09 6.54 -36.70
C LEU A 431 18.31 7.29 -38.03
N LYS A 432 19.57 7.43 -38.47
CA LYS A 432 19.90 8.13 -39.70
C LYS A 432 19.34 7.39 -40.91
N HIS A 433 19.58 6.09 -41.01
CA HIS A 433 19.09 5.27 -42.09
C HIS A 433 17.55 5.26 -42.19
N ALA A 434 16.88 5.12 -41.05
CA ALA A 434 15.42 5.19 -41.02
C ALA A 434 14.89 6.55 -41.49
N THR A 435 15.52 7.65 -41.05
CA THR A 435 15.12 9.00 -41.44
C THR A 435 15.35 9.21 -42.95
N GLU A 436 16.47 8.76 -43.51
CA GLU A 436 16.75 8.81 -44.94
C GLU A 436 15.70 8.06 -45.75
N GLN A 437 15.30 6.86 -45.33
CA GLN A 437 14.23 6.08 -45.97
C GLN A 437 12.89 6.80 -45.94
N ILE A 438 12.50 7.40 -44.79
CA ILE A 438 11.26 8.15 -44.66
C ILE A 438 11.28 9.36 -45.61
N VAL A 439 12.34 10.14 -45.59
CA VAL A 439 12.49 11.30 -46.46
C VAL A 439 12.44 10.90 -47.95
N ALA A 440 13.12 9.83 -48.34
CA ALA A 440 13.07 9.30 -49.71
C ALA A 440 11.65 8.88 -50.13
N SER A 441 10.86 8.32 -49.21
CA SER A 441 9.47 7.92 -49.49
C SER A 441 8.50 9.09 -49.64
N VAL A 442 8.73 10.21 -48.92
CA VAL A 442 7.89 11.41 -48.97
C VAL A 442 8.27 12.37 -50.13
N ARG A 443 9.53 12.36 -50.55
CA ARG A 443 10.06 13.27 -51.57
C ARG A 443 9.28 13.32 -52.88
N PRO A 444 8.76 12.21 -53.47
CA PRO A 444 7.96 12.26 -54.69
C PRO A 444 6.66 13.04 -54.57
N GLY A 445 6.09 13.15 -53.34
CA GLY A 445 4.87 13.90 -53.06
C GLY A 445 5.08 15.40 -52.76
N LEU A 446 6.33 15.85 -52.69
CA LEU A 446 6.67 17.25 -52.46
C LEU A 446 6.68 18.06 -53.78
N PRO A 447 6.21 19.34 -53.78
CA PRO A 447 6.30 20.21 -54.93
C PRO A 447 7.75 20.40 -55.37
N LYS A 448 8.02 20.20 -56.67
CA LYS A 448 9.39 20.29 -57.27
C LYS A 448 10.12 21.61 -57.02
N SER A 449 9.42 22.67 -56.68
CA SER A 449 9.97 24.01 -56.39
C SER A 449 10.41 24.19 -54.93
N ARG A 450 10.31 23.17 -54.08
CA ARG A 450 10.57 23.25 -52.61
C ARG A 450 11.58 22.18 -52.17
N ASP A 451 12.64 21.98 -52.92
CA ASP A 451 13.54 20.82 -52.82
C ASP A 451 14.58 20.86 -51.68
N SER A 452 14.49 21.73 -50.72
CA SER A 452 15.52 21.77 -49.67
C SER A 452 15.04 21.18 -48.35
N LEU A 453 14.99 19.86 -48.30
CA LEU A 453 14.96 19.11 -47.04
C LEU A 453 16.37 18.60 -46.73
N ALA A 454 17.05 19.23 -45.78
CA ALA A 454 18.39 18.89 -45.34
C ALA A 454 18.33 17.93 -44.13
N LEU A 455 19.31 17.04 -44.04
CA LEU A 455 19.46 16.09 -42.93
C LEU A 455 20.84 16.28 -42.28
N GLU A 456 20.86 16.56 -41.00
CA GLU A 456 22.07 16.66 -40.17
C GLU A 456 21.96 15.64 -39.02
N MET A 457 22.39 14.41 -39.26
CA MET A 457 22.20 13.31 -38.35
C MET A 457 23.52 12.58 -38.04
N PRO A 458 23.76 12.26 -36.76
CA PRO A 458 24.88 11.42 -36.37
C PRO A 458 24.68 9.99 -36.91
N SER A 459 25.79 9.33 -37.27
CA SER A 459 25.78 7.98 -37.85
C SER A 459 25.78 6.85 -36.82
N ASP A 460 25.84 7.17 -35.52
CA ASP A 460 26.06 6.23 -34.42
C ASP A 460 24.89 6.13 -33.45
N VAL A 461 23.69 6.58 -33.85
CA VAL A 461 22.49 6.53 -32.99
C VAL A 461 21.57 5.40 -33.43
N THR A 462 21.46 4.41 -32.55
CA THR A 462 20.55 3.28 -32.71
C THR A 462 19.42 3.39 -31.69
N LEU A 463 18.18 3.18 -32.13
CA LEU A 463 16.99 3.17 -31.32
C LEU A 463 16.39 1.76 -31.23
N ASP A 464 16.04 1.30 -30.05
CA ASP A 464 15.13 0.18 -29.86
C ASP A 464 13.72 0.74 -29.59
N SER A 465 12.97 0.94 -30.66
CA SER A 465 11.70 1.70 -30.62
C SER A 465 10.77 1.23 -31.76
N TYR A 466 9.81 2.08 -32.12
CA TYR A 466 8.76 1.82 -33.11
C TYR A 466 9.01 2.63 -34.38
N PRO A 467 9.71 2.08 -35.42
CA PRO A 467 10.07 2.83 -36.63
C PRO A 467 8.87 3.31 -37.44
N GLY A 468 7.74 2.58 -37.41
CA GLY A 468 6.51 3.01 -38.08
C GLY A 468 5.89 4.26 -37.43
N ALA A 469 5.88 4.33 -36.10
CA ALA A 469 5.41 5.50 -35.36
C ALA A 469 6.33 6.71 -35.62
N TYR A 470 7.65 6.49 -35.60
CA TYR A 470 8.63 7.52 -35.93
C TYR A 470 8.45 8.05 -37.34
N GLY A 471 8.24 7.15 -38.31
CA GLY A 471 7.97 7.54 -39.70
C GLY A 471 6.72 8.37 -39.88
N GLN A 472 5.65 8.03 -39.17
CA GLN A 472 4.41 8.81 -39.19
C GLN A 472 4.59 10.19 -38.58
N VAL A 473 5.37 10.31 -37.49
CA VAL A 473 5.71 11.63 -36.90
C VAL A 473 6.40 12.50 -37.91
N LEU A 474 7.49 12.04 -38.53
CA LEU A 474 8.23 12.83 -39.51
C LEU A 474 7.38 13.19 -40.73
N THR A 475 6.61 12.24 -41.25
CA THR A 475 5.72 12.48 -42.41
C THR A 475 4.70 13.60 -42.08
N ASN A 476 4.06 13.56 -40.92
CA ASN A 476 3.13 14.63 -40.51
C ASN A 476 3.82 16.00 -40.39
N LEU A 477 5.03 16.05 -39.82
CA LEU A 477 5.77 17.30 -39.67
C LEU A 477 6.16 17.89 -41.04
N ILE A 478 6.65 17.06 -41.94
CA ILE A 478 7.04 17.47 -43.32
C ILE A 478 5.81 18.00 -44.07
N PHE A 479 4.69 17.27 -44.07
CA PHE A 479 3.47 17.74 -44.73
C PHE A 479 2.90 19.01 -44.10
N ASN A 480 2.98 19.17 -42.77
CA ASN A 480 2.55 20.40 -42.09
C ASN A 480 3.39 21.60 -42.54
N ALA A 481 4.71 21.48 -42.66
CA ALA A 481 5.58 22.54 -43.17
C ALA A 481 5.22 22.92 -44.62
N VAL A 482 5.01 21.94 -45.48
CA VAL A 482 4.65 22.16 -46.90
C VAL A 482 3.26 22.80 -47.03
N THR A 483 2.29 22.34 -46.28
CA THR A 483 0.89 22.77 -46.38
C THR A 483 0.64 24.09 -45.67
N HIS A 484 1.25 24.28 -44.51
CA HIS A 484 0.95 25.41 -43.60
C HIS A 484 2.10 26.42 -43.50
N GLY A 485 3.33 25.98 -43.56
CA GLY A 485 4.51 26.81 -43.36
C GLY A 485 4.81 27.71 -44.54
N PHE A 486 4.73 27.22 -45.75
CA PHE A 486 5.16 27.97 -46.92
C PHE A 486 4.03 28.63 -47.67
N THR A 487 4.19 29.93 -47.95
CA THR A 487 3.21 30.76 -48.69
C THR A 487 3.64 31.09 -50.11
N GLY A 488 4.90 30.73 -50.52
CA GLY A 488 5.50 31.00 -51.80
C GLY A 488 6.41 29.88 -52.31
N PRO A 489 7.01 30.01 -53.51
CA PRO A 489 8.01 29.07 -54.00
C PRO A 489 9.31 29.24 -53.18
N GLY A 490 9.91 28.12 -52.78
CA GLY A 490 11.14 28.06 -52.01
C GLY A 490 10.92 28.11 -50.50
N GLY A 491 11.14 27.03 -49.81
CA GLY A 491 11.17 26.90 -48.33
C GLY A 491 12.20 25.88 -47.96
N HIS A 492 12.82 26.03 -46.79
CA HIS A 492 13.86 25.14 -46.31
C HIS A 492 13.35 24.40 -45.08
N MET A 493 13.53 23.08 -45.07
CA MET A 493 13.28 22.21 -43.93
C MET A 493 14.60 21.56 -43.52
N LEU A 494 14.82 21.45 -42.22
CA LEU A 494 15.98 20.79 -41.62
C LEU A 494 15.53 19.76 -40.61
N ILE A 495 16.03 18.55 -40.73
CA ILE A 495 15.93 17.54 -39.66
C ILE A 495 17.35 17.34 -39.10
N ASN A 496 17.48 17.68 -37.82
CA ASN A 496 18.73 17.52 -37.07
C ASN A 496 18.53 16.54 -35.95
N ALA A 497 19.54 15.76 -35.59
CA ALA A 497 19.54 14.94 -34.39
C ALA A 497 20.85 15.06 -33.64
N ARG A 498 20.76 15.06 -32.30
CA ARG A 498 21.93 15.01 -31.42
C ARG A 498 21.69 14.08 -30.25
N ARG A 499 22.70 13.36 -29.85
CA ARG A 499 22.62 12.49 -28.66
C ARG A 499 22.63 13.34 -27.38
N LEU A 500 21.70 13.06 -26.48
CA LEU A 500 21.62 13.67 -25.14
C LEU A 500 22.04 12.63 -24.10
N GLY A 501 23.30 12.66 -23.70
CA GLY A 501 23.85 11.69 -22.75
C GLY A 501 23.85 10.26 -23.28
N MET A 502 23.65 9.29 -22.37
CA MET A 502 23.74 7.85 -22.69
C MET A 502 22.40 7.22 -23.09
N GLU A 503 21.28 7.85 -22.78
CA GLU A 503 19.95 7.22 -22.83
C GLU A 503 18.95 7.90 -23.75
N GLN A 504 19.26 9.08 -24.28
CA GLN A 504 18.30 9.89 -25.03
C GLN A 504 18.91 10.47 -26.31
N VAL A 505 18.04 10.76 -27.27
CA VAL A 505 18.34 11.51 -28.48
C VAL A 505 17.36 12.65 -28.64
N GLU A 506 17.85 13.82 -29.01
CA GLU A 506 17.03 14.96 -29.39
C GLU A 506 16.97 15.00 -30.94
N ILE A 507 15.76 15.08 -31.47
CA ILE A 507 15.47 15.20 -32.88
C ILE A 507 14.72 16.51 -33.09
N THR A 508 15.28 17.37 -33.93
CA THR A 508 14.70 18.69 -34.21
C THR A 508 14.27 18.73 -35.67
N PHE A 509 13.00 19.08 -35.88
CA PHE A 509 12.47 19.43 -37.20
C PHE A 509 12.28 20.94 -37.25
N SER A 510 12.81 21.63 -38.21
CA SER A 510 12.63 23.07 -38.39
C SER A 510 12.26 23.42 -39.82
N ASP A 511 11.41 24.42 -40.01
CA ASP A 511 11.08 25.06 -41.27
C ASP A 511 11.32 26.58 -41.17
N ASP A 512 11.57 27.21 -42.27
CA ASP A 512 11.71 28.69 -42.41
C ASP A 512 10.42 29.36 -42.90
N GLY A 513 9.28 28.75 -42.64
CA GLY A 513 7.97 29.18 -43.08
C GLY A 513 7.42 30.40 -42.34
N SER A 514 6.11 30.62 -42.51
CA SER A 514 5.40 31.78 -41.95
C SER A 514 5.36 31.81 -40.41
N GLY A 515 5.68 30.73 -39.73
CA GLY A 515 5.60 30.59 -38.29
C GLY A 515 4.17 30.58 -37.76
N ILE A 516 4.05 30.40 -36.45
CA ILE A 516 2.78 30.26 -35.70
C ILE A 516 2.66 31.41 -34.68
N PRO A 517 1.54 32.19 -34.67
CA PRO A 517 1.29 33.22 -33.67
C PRO A 517 1.28 32.66 -32.24
N GLU A 518 1.80 33.38 -31.26
CA GLU A 518 1.94 32.94 -29.87
C GLU A 518 0.59 32.51 -29.26
N GLU A 519 -0.50 33.22 -29.58
CA GLU A 519 -1.86 32.92 -29.11
C GLU A 519 -2.33 31.51 -29.55
N VAL A 520 -1.86 31.04 -30.71
CA VAL A 520 -2.23 29.80 -31.34
C VAL A 520 -1.37 28.63 -30.85
N GLN A 521 -0.12 28.89 -30.44
CA GLN A 521 0.86 27.84 -30.07
C GLN A 521 0.37 26.95 -28.93
N ARG A 522 -0.45 27.48 -28.03
CA ARG A 522 -1.00 26.70 -26.90
C ARG A 522 -1.98 25.61 -27.32
N HIS A 523 -2.59 25.76 -28.50
CA HIS A 523 -3.64 24.90 -29.02
C HIS A 523 -3.23 24.03 -30.20
N VAL A 524 -1.98 24.15 -30.70
CA VAL A 524 -1.55 23.43 -31.91
C VAL A 524 -1.58 21.90 -31.79
N PHE A 525 -1.52 21.40 -30.57
CA PHE A 525 -1.61 19.95 -30.27
C PHE A 525 -3.03 19.51 -29.89
N ASP A 526 -4.00 20.44 -29.83
CA ASP A 526 -5.40 20.08 -29.55
C ASP A 526 -6.01 19.36 -30.77
N PRO A 527 -6.83 18.33 -30.56
CA PRO A 527 -7.45 17.61 -31.66
C PRO A 527 -8.37 18.53 -32.46
N PHE A 528 -8.36 18.41 -33.79
CA PHE A 528 -9.13 19.22 -34.75
C PHE A 528 -8.77 20.72 -34.79
N PHE A 529 -7.74 21.14 -34.12
CA PHE A 529 -7.30 22.52 -34.17
C PHE A 529 -6.53 22.78 -35.47
N THR A 530 -7.00 23.74 -36.25
CA THR A 530 -6.36 24.20 -37.52
C THR A 530 -6.74 25.62 -37.86
N THR A 531 -5.76 26.39 -38.34
CA THR A 531 -5.98 27.76 -38.87
C THR A 531 -6.38 27.78 -40.34
N ARG A 532 -6.34 26.63 -41.05
CA ARG A 532 -6.65 26.49 -42.47
C ARG A 532 -7.78 25.50 -42.75
N ARG A 533 -8.83 25.52 -41.95
CA ARG A 533 -10.00 24.64 -42.09
C ARG A 533 -10.67 24.79 -43.46
N ALA A 534 -10.77 25.98 -44.00
CA ALA A 534 -11.35 26.24 -45.33
C ALA A 534 -10.51 25.67 -46.50
N GLN A 535 -9.23 25.35 -46.28
CA GLN A 535 -8.32 24.79 -47.26
C GLN A 535 -8.12 23.28 -47.17
N GLY A 536 -8.97 22.60 -46.36
CA GLY A 536 -8.98 21.14 -46.28
C GLY A 536 -8.20 20.54 -45.11
N SER A 537 -7.53 21.33 -44.29
CA SER A 537 -6.72 20.79 -43.18
C SER A 537 -7.61 20.17 -42.09
N THR A 538 -7.31 18.93 -41.66
CA THR A 538 -8.11 18.18 -40.67
C THR A 538 -7.86 18.59 -39.23
N GLY A 539 -6.73 19.26 -38.93
CA GLY A 539 -6.33 19.60 -37.57
C GLY A 539 -5.92 18.41 -36.69
N LEU A 540 -5.71 17.24 -37.27
CA LEU A 540 -5.31 16.03 -36.54
C LEU A 540 -3.79 15.76 -36.61
N GLY A 541 -3.06 16.35 -37.55
CA GLY A 541 -1.66 16.02 -37.79
C GLY A 541 -0.75 16.20 -36.57
N LEU A 542 -0.76 17.40 -35.96
CA LEU A 542 0.06 17.66 -34.75
C LEU A 542 -0.44 16.94 -33.50
N TYR A 543 -1.74 16.72 -33.37
CA TYR A 543 -2.29 15.88 -32.31
C TYR A 543 -1.76 14.43 -32.40
N ILE A 544 -1.73 13.84 -33.60
CA ILE A 544 -1.16 12.51 -33.83
C ILE A 544 0.34 12.51 -33.48
N VAL A 545 1.09 13.53 -33.91
CA VAL A 545 2.50 13.68 -33.57
C VAL A 545 2.72 13.69 -32.06
N HIS A 546 1.96 14.51 -31.33
CA HIS A 546 2.05 14.61 -29.89
C HIS A 546 1.80 13.25 -29.21
N ASN A 547 0.75 12.55 -29.59
CA ASN A 547 0.40 11.25 -29.01
C ASN A 547 1.44 10.17 -29.32
N LEU A 548 1.92 10.10 -30.57
CA LEU A 548 2.95 9.13 -30.94
C LEU A 548 4.26 9.37 -30.18
N VAL A 549 4.69 10.63 -30.05
CA VAL A 549 5.92 10.97 -29.34
C VAL A 549 5.77 10.67 -27.84
N THR A 550 4.67 11.08 -27.21
CA THR A 550 4.52 10.98 -25.75
C THR A 550 4.09 9.60 -25.27
N GLN A 551 3.17 8.96 -25.97
CA GLN A 551 2.59 7.69 -25.50
C GLN A 551 3.26 6.45 -26.11
N LYS A 552 3.68 6.51 -27.39
CA LYS A 552 4.24 5.36 -28.09
C LYS A 552 5.77 5.31 -28.02
N LEU A 553 6.40 6.44 -28.39
CA LEU A 553 7.87 6.55 -28.39
C LEU A 553 8.44 6.85 -27.00
N GLY A 554 7.59 7.23 -26.03
CA GLY A 554 7.99 7.50 -24.65
C GLY A 554 8.81 8.77 -24.47
N GLY A 555 8.68 9.73 -25.39
CA GLY A 555 9.46 10.95 -25.42
C GLY A 555 8.70 12.18 -24.94
N ARG A 556 9.33 13.33 -25.18
CA ARG A 556 8.76 14.66 -24.95
C ARG A 556 8.83 15.45 -26.25
N ILE A 557 7.82 16.29 -26.50
CA ILE A 557 7.77 17.19 -27.64
C ILE A 557 7.59 18.62 -27.18
N THR A 558 8.28 19.56 -27.81
CA THR A 558 8.16 21.01 -27.60
C THR A 558 8.14 21.70 -28.94
N LEU A 559 7.45 22.87 -29.00
CA LEU A 559 7.33 23.69 -30.20
C LEU A 559 7.82 25.10 -29.87
N VAL A 560 8.63 25.64 -30.77
CA VAL A 560 9.10 27.04 -30.76
C VAL A 560 8.82 27.63 -32.13
N SER A 561 8.06 28.70 -32.19
CA SER A 561 7.72 29.37 -33.44
C SER A 561 7.54 30.86 -33.24
N ALA A 562 7.81 31.64 -34.27
CA ALA A 562 7.51 33.09 -34.31
C ALA A 562 7.10 33.49 -35.73
N LEU A 563 6.18 34.42 -35.85
CA LEU A 563 5.70 34.93 -37.16
C LEU A 563 6.88 35.41 -38.03
N GLY A 564 6.98 34.85 -39.24
CA GLY A 564 8.01 35.19 -40.23
C GLY A 564 9.39 34.58 -39.94
N LYS A 565 9.51 33.70 -38.87
CA LYS A 565 10.77 33.04 -38.51
C LYS A 565 10.70 31.52 -38.59
N GLY A 566 9.59 30.98 -39.10
CA GLY A 566 9.38 29.55 -39.22
C GLY A 566 8.97 28.84 -37.90
N THR A 567 8.99 27.52 -37.95
CA THR A 567 8.60 26.67 -36.79
C THR A 567 9.69 25.64 -36.54
N THR A 568 10.00 25.43 -35.26
CA THR A 568 10.91 24.39 -34.80
C THR A 568 10.18 23.49 -33.82
N ILE A 569 10.15 22.20 -34.08
CA ILE A 569 9.63 21.16 -33.22
C ILE A 569 10.78 20.30 -32.75
N CYS A 570 10.96 20.24 -31.44
CA CYS A 570 12.00 19.48 -30.77
C CYS A 570 11.39 18.28 -30.06
N MET A 571 11.90 17.08 -30.33
CA MET A 571 11.48 15.81 -29.73
C MET A 571 12.65 15.17 -29.01
N THR A 572 12.50 14.90 -27.73
CA THR A 572 13.47 14.14 -26.94
C THR A 572 12.94 12.72 -26.80
N LEU A 573 13.61 11.75 -27.39
CA LEU A 573 13.23 10.34 -27.37
C LEU A 573 14.22 9.51 -26.55
N PRO A 574 13.77 8.52 -25.78
CA PRO A 574 14.66 7.54 -25.16
C PRO A 574 15.23 6.61 -26.26
N LEU A 575 16.50 6.20 -26.11
CA LEU A 575 17.11 5.20 -27.01
C LEU A 575 16.40 3.85 -26.90
N LEU A 576 15.80 3.57 -25.74
CA LEU A 576 15.00 2.40 -25.46
C LEU A 576 13.56 2.84 -25.16
N ALA A 577 12.63 2.66 -26.08
CA ALA A 577 11.23 3.00 -25.86
C ALA A 577 10.61 2.17 -24.73
N PRO A 578 9.66 2.71 -23.94
CA PRO A 578 8.97 1.93 -22.93
C PRO A 578 8.29 0.72 -23.56
N GLY A 579 8.48 -0.47 -22.95
CA GLY A 579 7.76 -1.68 -23.34
C GLY A 579 6.26 -1.46 -23.14
N GLN A 580 5.43 -1.99 -24.00
CA GLN A 580 4.02 -2.18 -23.65
C GLN A 580 4.03 -3.10 -22.42
N ALA A 581 3.39 -2.65 -21.31
CA ALA A 581 3.14 -3.54 -20.20
C ALA A 581 2.35 -4.74 -20.73
N GLU A 582 3.02 -5.88 -20.93
CA GLU A 582 2.33 -7.13 -21.16
C GLU A 582 1.36 -7.34 -20.02
N PRO A 583 0.10 -7.71 -20.28
CA PRO A 583 -0.76 -8.22 -19.23
C PRO A 583 -0.05 -9.47 -18.70
N THR A 584 0.55 -9.36 -17.52
CA THR A 584 1.15 -10.49 -16.80
C THR A 584 0.07 -11.56 -16.64
N SER A 585 0.05 -12.52 -17.54
CA SER A 585 -0.65 -13.79 -17.40
C SER A 585 0.12 -14.61 -16.37
N THR A 586 -0.05 -14.27 -15.09
CA THR A 586 0.27 -15.19 -14.00
C THR A 586 -0.83 -16.26 -13.93
N VAL A 587 -0.84 -17.16 -14.89
CA VAL A 587 -1.33 -18.50 -14.64
C VAL A 587 -0.22 -19.22 -13.87
N GLY A 588 -0.20 -19.02 -12.58
CA GLY A 588 0.54 -19.85 -11.64
C GLY A 588 -0.17 -21.20 -11.57
N ARG A 589 0.44 -22.20 -12.17
CA ARG A 589 0.23 -23.60 -11.76
C ARG A 589 0.68 -23.70 -10.31
N PHE A 590 -0.28 -24.00 -9.41
CA PHE A 590 -0.18 -25.02 -8.33
C PHE A 590 -1.58 -25.25 -7.78
#